data_2e4668a4979ca9a446ffc057e56bea04
#
_entry.id   2e4668a4979ca9a446ffc057e56bea04
#
_cell.length_a   1.000
_cell.length_b   1.000
_cell.length_c   1.000
_cell.angle_alpha   90.00
_cell.angle_beta   90.00
_cell.angle_gamma   90.00
#
_symmetry.space_group_name_H-M   'P 1'
#
loop_
_entity.id
_entity.type
_entity.pdbx_description
1 polymer ?
#
loop_
_entity_poly.entity_id
_entity_poly.type
_entity_poly.pdbx_seq_one_letter_code
_entity_poly.pdbx_strand_id
1 'polypeptide(L)'
;MVHSTVHTAVHTAVHTAAHTAAHAAGSSTVRPVEALVVLGCRVRLDGAPTAALRRRIERAAELFRAGVAERVVMSGGRRWEGIMEAEAMRRHWLALGLADRSVWLERRSLTTRGNAHCCAELLRREGVTRVGLITCDFHLPRALRHFEAAGVAAAGFSAPAQRPPMTRLWLWARELGARLIEPLAPGSSAHWIPEPSEEEAPEDEPPAPREP
;
A
#
# COMPACT_ATOMS: atom_id res chain seq x y z
N MET A 1 31.90 -27.05 -6.61
CA MET A 1 30.55 -27.52 -6.23
C MET A 1 30.25 -27.26 -4.75
N VAL A 2 30.58 -26.12 -4.19
CA VAL A 2 30.40 -25.86 -2.73
C VAL A 2 29.56 -24.58 -2.47
N HIS A 3 29.21 -23.79 -3.48
CA HIS A 3 28.48 -22.52 -3.31
C HIS A 3 26.94 -22.63 -3.30
N SER A 4 26.36 -23.78 -3.71
CA SER A 4 24.90 -23.94 -3.78
C SER A 4 24.26 -24.35 -2.46
N THR A 5 25.00 -25.01 -1.58
CA THR A 5 24.46 -25.59 -0.33
C THR A 5 24.30 -24.56 0.79
N VAL A 6 25.10 -23.50 0.79
CA VAL A 6 25.07 -22.48 1.84
C VAL A 6 23.84 -21.56 1.68
N HIS A 7 23.44 -21.28 0.43
CA HIS A 7 22.30 -20.38 0.18
C HIS A 7 20.95 -20.99 0.58
N THR A 8 20.80 -22.29 0.41
CA THR A 8 19.57 -23.01 0.80
C THR A 8 19.45 -23.15 2.33
N ALA A 9 20.57 -23.35 3.02
CA ALA A 9 20.57 -23.49 4.48
C ALA A 9 20.22 -22.17 5.20
N VAL A 10 20.68 -21.02 4.68
CA VAL A 10 20.37 -19.69 5.25
C VAL A 10 18.90 -19.35 5.06
N HIS A 11 18.30 -19.68 3.89
CA HIS A 11 16.89 -19.42 3.62
C HIS A 11 15.97 -20.25 4.54
N THR A 12 16.33 -21.50 4.79
CA THR A 12 15.56 -22.40 5.69
C THR A 12 15.70 -21.97 7.15
N ALA A 13 16.88 -21.53 7.59
CA ALA A 13 17.10 -21.08 8.96
C ALA A 13 16.34 -19.77 9.29
N VAL A 14 16.25 -18.83 8.34
CA VAL A 14 15.50 -17.59 8.53
C VAL A 14 14.00 -17.84 8.60
N HIS A 15 13.46 -18.76 7.77
CA HIS A 15 12.05 -19.16 7.84
C HIS A 15 11.71 -19.87 9.17
N THR A 16 12.59 -20.72 9.67
CA THR A 16 12.38 -21.42 10.94
C THR A 16 12.48 -20.48 12.14
N ALA A 17 13.40 -19.50 12.11
CA ALA A 17 13.54 -18.51 13.18
C ALA A 17 12.34 -17.56 13.26
N ALA A 18 11.76 -17.14 12.12
CA ALA A 18 10.55 -16.32 12.10
C ALA A 18 9.32 -17.07 12.64
N HIS A 19 9.20 -18.37 12.34
CA HIS A 19 8.15 -19.24 12.92
C HIS A 19 8.35 -19.49 14.42
N THR A 20 9.58 -19.62 14.89
CA THR A 20 9.88 -19.91 16.30
C THR A 20 9.71 -18.66 17.18
N ALA A 21 10.03 -17.46 16.68
CA ALA A 21 9.80 -16.21 17.41
C ALA A 21 8.31 -15.88 17.59
N ALA A 22 7.44 -16.33 16.66
CA ALA A 22 5.99 -16.20 16.80
C ALA A 22 5.38 -17.14 17.84
N HIS A 23 6.09 -18.21 18.24
CA HIS A 23 5.61 -19.17 19.22
C HIS A 23 6.00 -18.86 20.68
N ALA A 24 6.93 -17.92 20.92
CA ALA A 24 7.44 -17.60 22.25
C ALA A 24 6.76 -16.42 22.96
N ALA A 25 5.91 -15.66 22.26
CA ALA A 25 5.09 -14.59 22.87
C ALA A 25 3.65 -15.09 23.03
N GLY A 26 3.22 -15.30 24.26
CA GLY A 26 1.95 -15.88 24.69
C GLY A 26 0.76 -15.67 23.77
N SER A 27 0.23 -16.76 23.30
CA SER A 27 -1.11 -17.06 22.77
C SER A 27 -2.08 -15.88 22.56
N SER A 28 -1.77 -15.00 21.64
CA SER A 28 -2.71 -14.33 20.81
C SER A 28 -2.46 -14.84 19.40
N THR A 29 -3.37 -15.65 18.86
CA THR A 29 -3.31 -16.18 17.49
C THR A 29 -3.49 -15.03 16.50
N VAL A 30 -2.48 -14.17 16.38
CA VAL A 30 -2.40 -13.17 15.31
C VAL A 30 -2.21 -13.96 14.02
N ARG A 31 -3.32 -14.20 13.35
CA ARG A 31 -3.26 -14.85 12.04
C ARG A 31 -2.36 -14.05 11.12
N PRO A 32 -1.43 -14.64 10.38
CA PRO A 32 -0.53 -13.92 9.49
C PRO A 32 -1.33 -13.09 8.47
N VAL A 33 -0.81 -11.93 8.06
CA VAL A 33 -1.39 -11.16 6.96
C VAL A 33 -0.90 -11.74 5.63
N GLU A 34 -1.74 -11.71 4.60
CA GLU A 34 -1.47 -12.32 3.31
C GLU A 34 -0.88 -11.29 2.33
N ALA A 35 -1.24 -10.02 2.51
CA ALA A 35 -0.70 -8.90 1.75
C ALA A 35 -0.58 -7.65 2.63
N LEU A 36 0.32 -6.74 2.25
CA LEU A 36 0.38 -5.38 2.79
C LEU A 36 -0.36 -4.44 1.84
N VAL A 37 -1.10 -3.48 2.38
CA VAL A 37 -1.75 -2.41 1.60
C VAL A 37 -1.17 -1.07 2.03
N VAL A 38 -0.51 -0.38 1.11
CA VAL A 38 0.06 0.95 1.32
C VAL A 38 -0.89 1.99 0.76
N LEU A 39 -1.44 2.85 1.62
CA LEU A 39 -2.31 3.92 1.18
C LEU A 39 -1.51 5.09 0.62
N GLY A 40 -1.88 5.53 -0.59
CA GLY A 40 -1.31 6.69 -1.25
C GLY A 40 -1.59 8.00 -0.51
N CYS A 41 -0.83 9.00 -0.87
CA CYS A 41 -1.07 10.40 -0.56
C CYS A 41 -0.29 11.26 -1.57
N ARG A 42 -0.35 12.59 -1.39
CA ARG A 42 0.27 13.54 -2.32
C ARG A 42 1.68 13.14 -2.77
N VAL A 43 1.89 13.20 -4.07
CA VAL A 43 3.20 13.09 -4.75
C VAL A 43 3.73 14.51 -4.99
N ARG A 44 5.04 14.68 -5.09
CA ARG A 44 5.70 15.94 -5.41
C ARG A 44 5.58 16.25 -6.91
N LEU A 45 5.82 17.50 -7.29
CA LEU A 45 5.79 17.93 -8.70
C LEU A 45 6.82 17.21 -9.58
N ASP A 46 7.94 16.81 -8.99
CA ASP A 46 9.01 16.04 -9.65
C ASP A 46 8.71 14.52 -9.71
N GLY A 47 7.53 14.09 -9.30
CA GLY A 47 7.12 12.69 -9.27
C GLY A 47 7.69 11.87 -8.12
N ALA A 48 8.54 12.43 -7.29
CA ALA A 48 9.04 11.75 -6.12
C ALA A 48 7.96 11.67 -5.01
N PRO A 49 7.96 10.63 -4.19
CA PRO A 49 7.06 10.56 -3.05
C PRO A 49 7.36 11.67 -2.04
N THR A 50 6.31 12.29 -1.49
CA THR A 50 6.47 13.18 -0.33
C THR A 50 7.06 12.43 0.85
N ALA A 51 7.62 13.13 1.85
CA ALA A 51 8.16 12.49 3.04
C ALA A 51 7.15 11.57 3.76
N ALA A 52 5.85 11.91 3.72
CA ALA A 52 4.80 11.07 4.29
C ALA A 52 4.60 9.77 3.47
N LEU A 53 4.56 9.89 2.15
CA LEU A 53 4.41 8.75 1.26
C LEU A 53 5.63 7.82 1.33
N ARG A 54 6.83 8.40 1.33
CA ARG A 54 8.09 7.66 1.46
C ARG A 54 8.11 6.81 2.73
N ARG A 55 7.79 7.38 3.90
CA ARG A 55 7.74 6.60 5.15
C ARG A 55 6.77 5.43 5.11
N ARG A 56 5.62 5.57 4.43
CA ARG A 56 4.67 4.46 4.26
C ARG A 56 5.28 3.33 3.43
N ILE A 57 5.96 3.68 2.33
CA ILE A 57 6.60 2.70 1.45
C ILE A 57 7.78 2.03 2.17
N GLU A 58 8.61 2.82 2.86
CA GLU A 58 9.74 2.31 3.66
C GLU A 58 9.25 1.36 4.76
N ARG A 59 8.15 1.72 5.46
CA ARG A 59 7.51 0.84 6.45
C ARG A 59 7.00 -0.46 5.84
N ALA A 60 6.41 -0.40 4.67
CA ALA A 60 6.01 -1.59 3.94
C ALA A 60 7.22 -2.45 3.56
N ALA A 61 8.31 -1.82 3.10
CA ALA A 61 9.54 -2.50 2.75
C ALA A 61 10.20 -3.22 3.94
N GLU A 62 10.18 -2.60 5.13
CA GLU A 62 10.64 -3.23 6.37
C GLU A 62 9.83 -4.49 6.69
N LEU A 63 8.51 -4.38 6.69
CA LEU A 63 7.60 -5.50 6.97
C LEU A 63 7.72 -6.62 5.93
N PHE A 64 7.86 -6.25 4.66
CA PHE A 64 8.06 -7.20 3.56
C PHE A 64 9.38 -7.96 3.70
N ARG A 65 10.50 -7.27 3.99
CA ARG A 65 11.81 -7.91 4.25
C ARG A 65 11.79 -8.79 5.49
N ALA A 66 10.97 -8.45 6.48
CA ALA A 66 10.74 -9.26 7.67
C ALA A 66 9.84 -10.48 7.42
N GLY A 67 9.35 -10.69 6.19
CA GLY A 67 8.51 -11.82 5.84
C GLY A 67 7.08 -11.76 6.38
N VAL A 68 6.58 -10.56 6.73
CA VAL A 68 5.21 -10.38 7.25
C VAL A 68 4.17 -10.69 6.17
N ALA A 69 4.48 -10.39 4.90
CA ALA A 69 3.67 -10.75 3.74
C ALA A 69 4.54 -10.84 2.49
N GLU A 70 4.07 -11.57 1.48
CA GLU A 70 4.77 -11.75 0.20
C GLU A 70 4.25 -10.83 -0.91
N ARG A 71 3.16 -10.14 -0.68
CA ARG A 71 2.50 -9.23 -1.63
C ARG A 71 2.29 -7.86 -1.02
N VAL A 72 2.35 -6.84 -1.87
CA VAL A 72 2.13 -5.45 -1.48
C VAL A 72 1.21 -4.78 -2.49
N VAL A 73 0.10 -4.25 -2.03
CA VAL A 73 -0.81 -3.40 -2.81
C VAL A 73 -0.40 -1.94 -2.63
N MET A 74 -0.12 -1.24 -3.72
CA MET A 74 0.07 0.20 -3.75
C MET A 74 -1.26 0.83 -4.19
N SER A 75 -1.98 1.47 -3.26
CA SER A 75 -3.34 1.96 -3.50
C SER A 75 -3.41 3.48 -3.57
N GLY A 76 -3.84 4.02 -4.73
CA GLY A 76 -4.06 5.43 -4.95
C GLY A 76 -4.10 5.82 -6.43
N GLY A 77 -5.29 6.15 -6.93
CA GLY A 77 -5.53 6.54 -8.32
C GLY A 77 -5.38 8.03 -8.60
N ARG A 78 -5.24 8.87 -7.55
CA ARG A 78 -5.10 10.32 -7.75
C ARG A 78 -3.81 10.65 -8.50
N ARG A 79 -3.94 11.57 -9.46
CA ARG A 79 -2.80 12.08 -10.23
C ARG A 79 -2.33 13.42 -9.68
N TRP A 80 -1.02 13.61 -9.68
CA TRP A 80 -0.33 14.84 -9.32
C TRP A 80 0.64 15.15 -10.45
N GLU A 81 0.39 16.24 -11.22
CA GLU A 81 1.16 16.57 -12.43
C GLU A 81 1.31 15.35 -13.38
N GLY A 82 0.20 14.65 -13.62
CA GLY A 82 0.17 13.47 -14.49
C GLY A 82 0.66 12.15 -13.85
N ILE A 83 1.32 12.21 -12.70
CA ILE A 83 1.87 11.01 -12.03
C ILE A 83 0.89 10.47 -11.01
N MET A 84 0.52 9.22 -11.15
CA MET A 84 -0.40 8.53 -10.25
C MET A 84 0.28 8.13 -8.94
N GLU A 85 -0.44 8.22 -7.81
CA GLU A 85 0.10 7.87 -6.49
C GLU A 85 0.63 6.43 -6.45
N ALA A 86 -0.13 5.46 -6.97
CA ALA A 86 0.28 4.06 -7.02
C ALA A 86 1.57 3.84 -7.82
N GLU A 87 1.73 4.54 -8.95
CA GLU A 87 2.95 4.46 -9.76
C GLU A 87 4.16 5.11 -9.09
N ALA A 88 3.98 6.25 -8.42
CA ALA A 88 5.04 6.87 -7.65
C ALA A 88 5.52 5.96 -6.51
N MET A 89 4.60 5.25 -5.86
CA MET A 89 4.93 4.26 -4.82
C MET A 89 5.70 3.08 -5.40
N ARG A 90 5.26 2.53 -6.53
CA ARG A 90 5.95 1.44 -7.22
C ARG A 90 7.37 1.82 -7.62
N ARG A 91 7.57 3.01 -8.22
CA ARG A 91 8.91 3.51 -8.59
C ARG A 91 9.84 3.56 -7.36
N HIS A 92 9.35 4.06 -6.24
CA HIS A 92 10.15 4.13 -5.01
C HIS A 92 10.45 2.72 -4.44
N TRP A 93 9.48 1.80 -4.51
CA TRP A 93 9.66 0.40 -4.12
C TRP A 93 10.79 -0.28 -4.89
N LEU A 94 10.81 -0.09 -6.21
CA LEU A 94 11.87 -0.61 -7.08
C LEU A 94 13.24 0.03 -6.76
N ALA A 95 13.26 1.34 -6.47
CA ALA A 95 14.48 2.04 -6.05
C ALA A 95 15.04 1.54 -4.70
N LEU A 96 14.21 0.91 -3.86
CA LEU A 96 14.65 0.21 -2.64
C LEU A 96 15.21 -1.20 -2.92
N GLY A 97 15.33 -1.61 -4.18
CA GLY A 97 15.84 -2.91 -4.60
C GLY A 97 14.84 -4.06 -4.42
N LEU A 98 13.55 -3.78 -4.30
CA LEU A 98 12.51 -4.78 -4.10
C LEU A 98 11.87 -5.21 -5.43
N ALA A 99 11.43 -6.46 -5.51
CA ALA A 99 10.95 -7.05 -6.75
C ALA A 99 9.59 -6.50 -7.18
N ASP A 100 9.45 -6.16 -8.45
CA ASP A 100 8.20 -5.69 -9.06
C ASP A 100 7.07 -6.73 -8.98
N ARG A 101 7.39 -7.99 -9.21
CA ARG A 101 6.44 -9.11 -9.15
C ARG A 101 5.70 -9.26 -7.81
N SER A 102 6.17 -8.62 -6.75
CA SER A 102 5.49 -8.60 -5.44
C SER A 102 4.43 -7.50 -5.32
N VAL A 103 4.36 -6.57 -6.29
CA VAL A 103 3.52 -5.37 -6.23
C VAL A 103 2.25 -5.56 -7.06
N TRP A 104 1.12 -5.26 -6.44
CA TRP A 104 -0.16 -5.04 -7.11
C TRP A 104 -0.50 -3.56 -7.05
N LEU A 105 -1.06 -3.03 -8.13
CA LEU A 105 -1.41 -1.62 -8.22
C LEU A 105 -2.93 -1.43 -8.21
N GLU A 106 -3.42 -0.66 -7.27
CA GLU A 106 -4.78 -0.14 -7.28
C GLU A 106 -4.73 1.33 -7.72
N ARG A 107 -5.33 1.65 -8.88
CA ARG A 107 -5.18 2.91 -9.61
C ARG A 107 -6.47 3.73 -9.73
N ARG A 108 -7.60 3.25 -9.17
CA ARG A 108 -8.93 3.84 -9.40
C ARG A 108 -9.38 4.75 -8.28
N SER A 109 -8.87 4.57 -7.09
CA SER A 109 -9.35 5.25 -5.89
C SER A 109 -8.86 6.68 -5.79
N LEU A 110 -9.76 7.60 -5.41
CA LEU A 110 -9.47 9.01 -5.19
C LEU A 110 -9.67 9.45 -3.72
N THR A 111 -10.22 8.58 -2.90
CA THR A 111 -10.54 8.83 -1.49
C THR A 111 -10.18 7.62 -0.64
N THR A 112 -10.09 7.78 0.69
CA THR A 112 -9.81 6.66 1.60
C THR A 112 -10.89 5.57 1.53
N ARG A 113 -12.16 5.96 1.39
CA ARG A 113 -13.28 5.03 1.18
C ARG A 113 -13.12 4.30 -0.16
N GLY A 114 -12.73 5.03 -1.22
CA GLY A 114 -12.43 4.46 -2.52
C GLY A 114 -11.28 3.48 -2.46
N ASN A 115 -10.17 3.81 -1.76
CA ASN A 115 -9.06 2.89 -1.56
C ASN A 115 -9.54 1.57 -0.94
N ALA A 116 -10.35 1.63 0.13
CA ALA A 116 -10.85 0.43 0.79
C ALA A 116 -11.71 -0.42 -0.16
N HIS A 117 -12.61 0.21 -0.91
CA HIS A 117 -13.50 -0.48 -1.84
C HIS A 117 -12.75 -1.12 -3.02
N CYS A 118 -11.87 -0.35 -3.68
CA CYS A 118 -11.10 -0.84 -4.82
C CYS A 118 -10.07 -1.91 -4.39
N CYS A 119 -9.44 -1.74 -3.22
CA CYS A 119 -8.59 -2.79 -2.65
C CYS A 119 -9.37 -4.05 -2.31
N ALA A 120 -10.58 -3.95 -1.74
CA ALA A 120 -11.41 -5.11 -1.43
C ALA A 120 -11.74 -5.92 -2.70
N GLU A 121 -12.00 -5.23 -3.82
CA GLU A 121 -12.25 -5.86 -5.11
C GLU A 121 -10.99 -6.58 -5.63
N LEU A 122 -9.83 -5.92 -5.62
CA LEU A 122 -8.56 -6.51 -6.01
C LEU A 122 -8.21 -7.72 -5.13
N LEU A 123 -8.25 -7.56 -3.82
CA LEU A 123 -7.91 -8.61 -2.85
C LEU A 123 -8.81 -9.86 -2.99
N ARG A 124 -10.09 -9.66 -3.28
CA ARG A 124 -11.04 -10.78 -3.51
C ARG A 124 -10.69 -11.57 -4.78
N ARG A 125 -10.26 -10.88 -5.85
CA ARG A 125 -9.79 -11.54 -7.09
C ARG A 125 -8.55 -12.38 -6.82
N GLU A 126 -7.65 -11.91 -5.96
CA GLU A 126 -6.40 -12.59 -5.59
C GLU A 126 -6.57 -13.60 -4.46
N GLY A 127 -7.79 -13.81 -3.94
CA GLY A 127 -8.07 -14.75 -2.86
C GLY A 127 -7.53 -14.32 -1.49
N VAL A 128 -7.20 -13.02 -1.31
CA VAL A 128 -6.65 -12.46 -0.08
C VAL A 128 -7.78 -12.00 0.84
N THR A 129 -7.77 -12.43 2.09
CA THR A 129 -8.81 -12.13 3.08
C THR A 129 -8.33 -11.21 4.21
N ARG A 130 -7.02 -11.17 4.46
CA ARG A 130 -6.44 -10.40 5.57
C ARG A 130 -5.20 -9.65 5.14
N VAL A 131 -5.17 -8.37 5.49
CA VAL A 131 -4.09 -7.47 5.08
C VAL A 131 -3.46 -6.71 6.24
N GLY A 132 -2.20 -6.31 6.05
CA GLY A 132 -1.55 -5.29 6.86
C GLY A 132 -1.74 -3.93 6.22
N LEU A 133 -2.53 -3.05 6.84
CA LEU A 133 -2.83 -1.71 6.31
C LEU A 133 -1.80 -0.70 6.80
N ILE A 134 -1.11 -0.03 5.87
CA ILE A 134 -0.02 0.88 6.17
C ILE A 134 -0.41 2.30 5.78
N THR A 135 -0.42 3.20 6.77
CA THR A 135 -0.63 4.64 6.60
C THR A 135 -0.05 5.41 7.78
N CYS A 136 -0.21 6.75 7.81
CA CYS A 136 0.21 7.57 8.95
C CYS A 136 -0.61 7.26 10.20
N ASP A 137 -0.02 7.43 11.38
CA ASP A 137 -0.63 7.17 12.69
C ASP A 137 -2.01 7.83 12.87
N PHE A 138 -2.13 9.13 12.60
CA PHE A 138 -3.38 9.87 12.73
C PHE A 138 -4.46 9.43 11.72
N HIS A 139 -4.08 8.86 10.57
CA HIS A 139 -5.00 8.42 9.52
C HIS A 139 -5.46 6.96 9.69
N LEU A 140 -4.65 6.15 10.38
CA LEU A 140 -4.84 4.71 10.50
C LEU A 140 -6.22 4.31 11.06
N PRO A 141 -6.75 4.94 12.13
CA PRO A 141 -8.06 4.54 12.66
C PRO A 141 -9.23 4.75 11.68
N ARG A 142 -9.18 5.81 10.84
CA ARG A 142 -10.20 6.04 9.80
C ARG A 142 -10.05 5.04 8.67
N ALA A 143 -8.84 4.77 8.24
CA ALA A 143 -8.57 3.82 7.17
C ALA A 143 -9.04 2.40 7.56
N LEU A 144 -8.74 1.94 8.78
CA LEU A 144 -9.19 0.64 9.27
C LEU A 144 -10.71 0.50 9.23
N ARG A 145 -11.46 1.52 9.68
CA ARG A 145 -12.94 1.48 9.60
C ARG A 145 -13.48 1.34 8.17
N HIS A 146 -12.84 2.00 7.20
CA HIS A 146 -13.25 1.87 5.80
C HIS A 146 -12.96 0.49 5.23
N PHE A 147 -11.81 -0.11 5.57
CA PHE A 147 -11.47 -1.46 5.16
C PHE A 147 -12.40 -2.49 5.80
N GLU A 148 -12.71 -2.37 7.07
CA GLU A 148 -13.70 -3.19 7.77
C GLU A 148 -15.09 -3.08 7.12
N ALA A 149 -15.54 -1.84 6.83
CA ALA A 149 -16.81 -1.60 6.14
C ALA A 149 -16.83 -2.14 4.70
N ALA A 150 -15.67 -2.29 4.06
CA ALA A 150 -15.51 -2.93 2.75
C ALA A 150 -15.36 -4.47 2.84
N GLY A 151 -15.46 -5.05 4.04
CA GLY A 151 -15.35 -6.49 4.27
C GLY A 151 -13.92 -7.04 4.27
N VAL A 152 -12.92 -6.20 4.45
CA VAL A 152 -11.49 -6.60 4.50
C VAL A 152 -11.00 -6.62 5.94
N ALA A 153 -10.54 -7.76 6.41
CA ALA A 153 -9.90 -7.88 7.71
C ALA A 153 -8.49 -7.26 7.65
N ALA A 154 -8.29 -6.12 8.34
CA ALA A 154 -7.05 -5.37 8.28
C ALA A 154 -6.40 -5.20 9.65
N ALA A 155 -5.11 -5.54 9.74
CA ALA A 155 -4.24 -5.18 10.86
C ALA A 155 -3.51 -3.87 10.55
N GLY A 156 -3.51 -2.91 11.48
CA GLY A 156 -2.92 -1.59 11.25
C GLY A 156 -1.42 -1.55 11.54
N PHE A 157 -0.65 -1.06 10.57
CA PHE A 157 0.78 -0.76 10.72
C PHE A 157 1.03 0.73 10.49
N SER A 158 1.36 1.44 11.55
CA SER A 158 1.64 2.87 11.49
C SER A 158 2.99 3.15 10.83
N ALA A 159 3.02 4.20 9.99
CA ALA A 159 4.23 4.86 9.51
C ALA A 159 4.34 6.24 10.20
N PRO A 160 4.85 6.32 11.43
CA PRO A 160 4.82 7.52 12.24
C PRO A 160 5.67 8.62 11.64
N ALA A 161 5.19 9.86 11.78
CA ALA A 161 5.97 11.04 11.44
C ALA A 161 6.61 11.61 12.71
N GLN A 162 7.89 11.88 12.66
CA GLN A 162 8.53 12.73 13.65
C GLN A 162 8.03 14.16 13.41
N ARG A 163 7.02 14.59 14.16
CA ARG A 163 6.41 15.93 14.06
C ARG A 163 6.32 16.55 15.43
N PRO A 164 6.46 17.88 15.53
CA PRO A 164 6.20 18.62 16.76
C PRO A 164 4.81 18.29 17.33
N PRO A 165 4.63 18.27 18.65
CA PRO A 165 3.35 17.92 19.29
C PRO A 165 2.15 18.72 18.80
N MET A 166 2.32 20.03 18.57
CA MET A 166 1.28 20.93 18.06
C MET A 166 0.78 20.50 16.66
N THR A 167 1.70 20.12 15.76
CA THR A 167 1.32 19.63 14.43
C THR A 167 0.58 18.31 14.51
N ARG A 168 0.95 17.44 15.45
CA ARG A 168 0.24 16.17 15.69
C ARG A 168 -1.18 16.44 16.18
N LEU A 169 -1.36 17.34 17.14
CA LEU A 169 -2.67 17.72 17.67
C LEU A 169 -3.58 18.27 16.56
N TRP A 170 -3.08 19.17 15.72
CA TRP A 170 -3.85 19.72 14.60
C TRP A 170 -4.28 18.64 13.60
N LEU A 171 -3.40 17.68 13.28
CA LEU A 171 -3.73 16.57 12.38
C LEU A 171 -4.80 15.65 12.98
N TRP A 172 -4.74 15.38 14.28
CA TRP A 172 -5.77 14.63 14.99
C TRP A 172 -7.12 15.37 15.00
N ALA A 173 -7.11 16.69 15.24
CA ALA A 173 -8.32 17.52 15.21
C ALA A 173 -8.95 17.52 13.80
N ARG A 174 -8.15 17.69 12.75
CA ARG A 174 -8.61 17.61 11.35
C ARG A 174 -9.22 16.24 11.03
N GLU A 175 -8.60 15.17 11.47
CA GLU A 175 -9.07 13.81 11.25
C GLU A 175 -10.39 13.54 12.00
N LEU A 176 -10.52 14.07 13.22
CA LEU A 176 -11.76 14.02 13.97
C LEU A 176 -12.89 14.77 13.24
N GLY A 177 -12.60 15.96 12.70
CA GLY A 177 -13.54 16.71 11.87
C GLY A 177 -13.99 15.92 10.62
N ALA A 178 -13.06 15.28 9.93
CA ALA A 178 -13.38 14.42 8.79
C ALA A 178 -14.32 13.26 9.17
N ARG A 179 -14.14 12.67 10.36
CA ARG A 179 -15.01 11.60 10.86
C ARG A 179 -16.45 12.07 11.15
N LEU A 180 -16.61 13.33 11.54
CA LEU A 180 -17.93 13.90 11.85
C LEU A 180 -18.69 14.28 10.58
N ILE A 181 -17.97 14.70 9.53
CA ILE A 181 -18.56 15.15 8.26
C ILE A 181 -18.86 13.97 7.31
N GLU A 182 -18.05 12.91 7.33
CA GLU A 182 -18.16 11.78 6.43
C GLU A 182 -19.54 11.05 6.44
N PRO A 183 -20.21 10.88 7.59
CA PRO A 183 -21.56 10.31 7.64
C PRO A 183 -22.65 11.22 7.06
N LEU A 184 -22.38 12.53 6.97
CA LEU A 184 -23.33 13.54 6.51
C LEU A 184 -23.22 13.81 5.01
N ALA A 185 -22.19 13.30 4.34
CA ALA A 185 -22.05 13.42 2.89
C ALA A 185 -23.00 12.43 2.22
N PRO A 186 -24.12 12.88 1.60
CA PRO A 186 -25.04 11.97 0.93
C PRO A 186 -24.29 11.29 -0.21
N GLY A 187 -24.21 9.96 -0.14
CA GLY A 187 -23.94 9.09 -1.29
C GLY A 187 -22.83 9.56 -2.26
N SER A 188 -21.70 10.10 -1.76
CA SER A 188 -20.57 10.27 -2.64
C SER A 188 -20.11 8.87 -3.04
N SER A 189 -20.76 8.35 -4.09
CA SER A 189 -20.21 7.25 -4.86
C SER A 189 -18.72 7.57 -5.00
N ALA A 190 -17.88 6.68 -4.51
CA ALA A 190 -16.45 6.81 -4.71
C ALA A 190 -16.28 7.28 -6.16
N HIS A 191 -15.55 8.38 -6.38
CA HIS A 191 -15.20 8.77 -7.73
C HIS A 191 -14.36 7.63 -8.28
N TRP A 192 -15.07 6.70 -8.90
CA TRP A 192 -14.50 5.52 -9.52
C TRP A 192 -14.05 5.92 -10.91
N ILE A 193 -12.79 5.72 -11.19
CA ILE A 193 -12.25 5.85 -12.53
C ILE A 193 -12.23 4.42 -13.07
N PRO A 194 -13.00 4.08 -14.13
CA PRO A 194 -12.91 2.78 -14.78
C PRO A 194 -11.46 2.56 -15.27
N GLU A 195 -10.98 1.35 -15.17
CA GLU A 195 -9.74 1.00 -15.85
C GLU A 195 -9.98 1.16 -17.36
N PRO A 196 -9.02 1.73 -18.12
CA PRO A 196 -9.11 1.69 -19.57
C PRO A 196 -9.21 0.23 -19.98
N SER A 197 -10.16 -0.11 -20.86
CA SER A 197 -10.26 -1.42 -21.46
C SER A 197 -8.92 -1.75 -22.12
N GLU A 198 -8.49 -2.99 -22.06
CA GLU A 198 -7.22 -3.43 -22.69
C GLU A 198 -7.18 -3.17 -24.21
N GLU A 199 -8.34 -2.87 -24.81
CA GLU A 199 -8.48 -2.51 -26.23
C GLU A 199 -8.02 -1.07 -26.58
N GLU A 200 -7.81 -0.19 -25.58
CA GLU A 200 -7.36 1.21 -25.80
C GLU A 200 -5.89 1.45 -25.43
N ALA A 201 -5.07 0.43 -25.30
CA ALA A 201 -3.63 0.61 -25.32
C ALA A 201 -3.27 1.13 -26.71
N PRO A 202 -2.67 2.34 -26.89
CA PRO A 202 -2.20 2.77 -28.19
C PRO A 202 -1.21 1.70 -28.68
N GLU A 203 -1.51 1.12 -29.85
CA GLU A 203 -0.53 0.31 -30.56
C GLU A 203 0.73 1.15 -30.69
N ASP A 204 1.88 0.61 -30.31
CA ASP A 204 3.18 1.24 -30.49
C ASP A 204 3.35 1.60 -31.98
N GLU A 205 3.07 2.86 -32.31
CA GLU A 205 3.32 3.38 -33.64
C GLU A 205 4.83 3.30 -33.89
N PRO A 206 5.29 2.55 -34.86
CA PRO A 206 6.73 2.41 -35.13
C PRO A 206 7.31 3.80 -35.43
N PRO A 207 8.51 4.14 -34.93
CA PRO A 207 9.09 5.45 -35.13
C PRO A 207 9.23 5.72 -36.65
N ALA A 208 8.77 6.91 -37.08
CA ALA A 208 8.85 7.37 -38.44
C ALA A 208 10.30 7.26 -39.00
N PRO A 209 10.49 6.82 -40.22
CA PRO A 209 11.82 6.71 -40.81
C PRO A 209 12.50 8.07 -40.86
N ARG A 210 13.74 8.15 -40.37
CA ARG A 210 14.55 9.36 -40.48
C ARG A 210 14.85 9.57 -41.96
N GLU A 211 14.40 10.70 -42.47
CA GLU A 211 14.77 11.15 -43.82
C GLU A 211 16.29 11.38 -43.89
N PRO A 212 16.89 11.18 -45.10
CA PRO A 212 18.34 11.23 -45.31
C PRO A 212 18.93 12.65 -45.24
#